data_0b7ebf2e858ae18eb5aebf0853b8f36a
#
_entry.id   0b7ebf2e858ae18eb5aebf0853b8f36a
#
_cell.length_a   1.000
_cell.length_b   1.000
_cell.length_c   1.000
_cell.angle_alpha   90.00
_cell.angle_beta   90.00
_cell.angle_gamma   90.00
#
_symmetry.space_group_name_H-M   'P 1'
#
loop_
_entity.id
_entity.type
_entity.pdbx_description
1 polymer ?
#
loop_
_entity_poly.entity_id
_entity_poly.type
_entity_poly.pdbx_seq_one_letter_code
_entity_poly.pdbx_strand_id
1 'polypeptide(L)'
;MNSIIPIIKELERIYDVLSNHFNLKYERPIITIQTKGSQRTTLGWYCDKKWFNGKKEIAEINICAEEIKKNPIETLIHEMVHYSNSCEEKEDCSVHQYHNKIFRDLAENYGLNVKKMEEVDGD
;
A
#
# COMPACT_ATOMS: atom_id res chain seq x y z
N MET A 1 26.69 10.26 -2.39
CA MET A 1 26.11 10.23 -1.04
C MET A 1 24.80 9.44 -1.04
N ASN A 2 24.66 8.52 -0.10
CA ASN A 2 23.45 7.71 -0.01
C ASN A 2 22.34 8.50 0.68
N SER A 3 21.13 8.46 0.10
CA SER A 3 19.97 9.18 0.65
C SER A 3 18.69 8.43 0.32
N ILE A 4 17.72 8.49 1.22
CA ILE A 4 16.40 7.92 0.99
C ILE A 4 15.52 8.82 0.12
N ILE A 5 15.87 10.10 -0.02
CA ILE A 5 15.03 11.06 -0.71
C ILE A 5 14.73 10.67 -2.15
N PRO A 6 15.71 10.29 -2.98
CA PRO A 6 15.40 9.88 -4.36
C PRO A 6 14.49 8.65 -4.42
N ILE A 7 14.62 7.73 -3.46
CA ILE A 7 13.81 6.52 -3.41
C ILE A 7 12.36 6.87 -3.11
N ILE A 8 12.12 7.72 -2.12
CA ILE A 8 10.77 8.17 -1.78
C ILE A 8 10.15 8.92 -2.96
N LYS A 9 10.91 9.82 -3.60
CA LYS A 9 10.41 10.57 -4.75
C LYS A 9 9.97 9.64 -5.89
N GLU A 10 10.74 8.59 -6.14
CA GLU A 10 10.38 7.63 -7.18
C GLU A 10 9.12 6.84 -6.83
N LEU A 11 8.96 6.43 -5.57
CA LEU A 11 7.75 5.75 -5.13
C LEU A 11 6.53 6.67 -5.23
N GLU A 12 6.70 7.94 -4.89
CA GLU A 12 5.61 8.92 -5.04
C GLU A 12 5.24 9.10 -6.51
N ARG A 13 6.23 9.15 -7.39
CA ARG A 13 5.99 9.26 -8.84
C ARG A 13 5.24 8.05 -9.35
N ILE A 14 5.67 6.86 -8.96
CA ILE A 14 5.00 5.60 -9.35
C ILE A 14 3.56 5.59 -8.83
N TYR A 15 3.36 6.00 -7.58
CA TYR A 15 2.01 6.10 -7.00
C TYR A 15 1.12 7.01 -7.86
N ASP A 16 1.61 8.18 -8.22
CA ASP A 16 0.81 9.15 -8.98
C ASP A 16 0.45 8.60 -10.37
N VAL A 17 1.39 7.89 -11.02
CA VAL A 17 1.13 7.23 -12.31
C VAL A 17 0.03 6.18 -12.15
N LEU A 18 0.14 5.33 -11.12
CA LEU A 18 -0.84 4.29 -10.86
C LEU A 18 -2.20 4.87 -10.48
N SER A 19 -2.21 5.92 -9.67
CA SER A 19 -3.44 6.61 -9.26
C SER A 19 -4.18 7.15 -10.47
N ASN A 20 -3.46 7.74 -11.42
CA ASN A 20 -4.05 8.20 -12.67
C ASN A 20 -4.58 7.02 -13.51
N HIS A 21 -3.80 5.95 -13.59
CA HIS A 21 -4.19 4.77 -14.36
C HIS A 21 -5.47 4.14 -13.80
N PHE A 22 -5.59 4.04 -12.48
CA PHE A 22 -6.76 3.48 -11.82
C PHE A 22 -7.87 4.52 -11.65
N ASN A 23 -7.64 5.76 -12.06
CA ASN A 23 -8.62 6.86 -12.01
C ASN A 23 -9.06 7.15 -10.57
N LEU A 24 -8.13 7.13 -9.63
CA LEU A 24 -8.41 7.41 -8.23
C LEU A 24 -8.63 8.91 -8.01
N LYS A 25 -9.59 9.24 -7.16
CA LYS A 25 -9.92 10.64 -6.81
C LYS A 25 -9.39 11.01 -5.43
N TYR A 26 -8.60 10.15 -4.83
CA TYR A 26 -8.13 10.34 -3.47
C TYR A 26 -6.74 10.95 -3.45
N GLU A 27 -6.47 11.71 -2.40
CA GLU A 27 -5.16 12.29 -2.15
C GLU A 27 -4.13 11.18 -1.91
N ARG A 28 -2.91 11.39 -2.36
CA ARG A 28 -1.84 10.40 -2.11
C ARG A 28 -1.55 10.33 -0.61
N PRO A 29 -1.54 9.12 -0.02
CA PRO A 29 -1.10 8.95 1.37
C PRO A 29 0.39 9.27 1.52
N ILE A 30 0.84 9.40 2.76
CA ILE A 30 2.27 9.48 3.04
C ILE A 30 2.89 8.12 2.74
N ILE A 31 3.94 8.10 1.95
CA ILE A 31 4.68 6.86 1.64
C ILE A 31 5.91 6.81 2.53
N THR A 32 6.08 5.72 3.25
CA THR A 32 7.24 5.51 4.11
C THR A 32 7.96 4.22 3.73
N ILE A 33 9.21 4.10 4.14
CA ILE A 33 10.02 2.91 3.92
C ILE A 33 10.59 2.48 5.26
N GLN A 34 10.61 1.18 5.50
CA GLN A 34 11.21 0.64 6.71
C GLN A 34 11.91 -0.66 6.38
N THR A 35 13.09 -0.88 6.96
CA THR A 35 13.80 -2.13 6.81
C THR A 35 13.04 -3.26 7.50
N LYS A 36 13.22 -4.47 6.98
CA LYS A 36 12.48 -5.63 7.45
C LYS A 36 12.76 -5.96 8.91
N GLY A 37 14.01 -5.97 9.31
CA GLY A 37 14.38 -6.40 10.65
C GLY A 37 14.01 -7.85 10.90
N SER A 38 14.19 -8.31 12.13
CA SER A 38 13.92 -9.71 12.50
C SER A 38 12.45 -9.98 12.81
N GLN A 39 11.68 -8.91 13.13
CA GLN A 39 10.30 -9.05 13.57
C GLN A 39 9.28 -8.86 12.44
N ARG A 40 9.68 -8.23 11.35
CA ARG A 40 8.74 -7.91 10.29
C ARG A 40 8.60 -9.05 9.30
N THR A 41 7.36 -9.49 9.07
CA THR A 41 7.04 -10.52 8.08
C THR A 41 6.28 -9.97 6.88
N THR A 42 5.71 -8.78 6.98
CA THR A 42 4.95 -8.17 5.90
C THR A 42 5.84 -7.39 4.94
N LEU A 43 5.46 -7.33 3.67
CA LEU A 43 6.18 -6.59 2.63
C LEU A 43 5.82 -5.11 2.59
N GLY A 44 4.69 -4.76 3.17
CA GLY A 44 4.18 -3.42 3.28
C GLY A 44 2.99 -3.37 4.21
N TRP A 45 2.48 -2.18 4.49
CA TRP A 45 1.23 -2.03 5.23
C TRP A 45 0.53 -0.74 4.83
N TYR A 46 -0.75 -0.70 5.11
CA TYR A 46 -1.58 0.48 5.03
C TYR A 46 -2.09 0.82 6.44
N CYS A 47 -1.99 2.09 6.82
CA CYS A 47 -2.55 2.59 8.08
C CYS A 47 -3.41 3.80 7.80
N ASP A 48 -4.66 3.77 8.25
CA ASP A 48 -5.54 4.91 8.13
C ASP A 48 -5.18 5.95 9.20
N LYS A 49 -5.26 7.24 8.82
CA LYS A 49 -5.13 8.37 9.74
C LYS A 49 -3.88 8.32 10.61
N LYS A 50 -2.75 7.95 10.02
CA LYS A 50 -1.49 7.78 10.75
C LYS A 50 -0.75 9.09 10.97
N TRP A 51 -0.82 10.00 10.03
CA TRP A 51 -0.06 11.24 10.05
C TRP A 51 -0.97 12.44 10.19
N PHE A 52 -0.46 13.51 10.82
CA PHE A 52 -1.17 14.78 10.94
C PHE A 52 -0.33 15.88 10.29
N ASN A 53 -0.91 16.60 9.32
CA ASN A 53 -0.19 17.64 8.60
C ASN A 53 -0.47 19.05 9.13
N GLY A 54 -1.06 19.16 10.33
CA GLY A 54 -1.45 20.45 10.91
C GLY A 54 -2.88 20.84 10.60
N LYS A 55 -3.53 20.14 9.67
CA LYS A 55 -4.93 20.41 9.29
C LYS A 55 -5.80 19.18 9.38
N LYS A 56 -5.31 18.06 8.89
CA LYS A 56 -6.08 16.81 8.86
C LYS A 56 -5.16 15.60 9.04
N GLU A 57 -5.76 14.48 9.33
CA GLU A 57 -5.06 13.20 9.41
C GLU A 57 -4.90 12.61 8.02
N ILE A 58 -3.76 12.01 7.77
CA ILE A 58 -3.40 11.44 6.47
C ILE A 58 -2.99 9.98 6.66
N ALA A 59 -3.44 9.12 5.76
CA ALA A 59 -3.10 7.70 5.76
C ALA A 59 -1.62 7.49 5.41
N GLU A 60 -1.11 6.32 5.73
CA GLU A 60 0.25 5.90 5.41
C GLU A 60 0.22 4.62 4.60
N ILE A 61 1.07 4.56 3.58
CA ILE A 61 1.46 3.32 2.92
C ILE A 61 2.94 3.12 3.19
N ASN A 62 3.29 1.97 3.79
CA ASN A 62 4.68 1.63 4.07
C ASN A 62 5.14 0.51 3.16
N ILE A 63 6.34 0.65 2.61
CA ILE A 63 6.96 -0.37 1.77
C ILE A 63 8.21 -0.88 2.49
N CYS A 64 8.37 -2.20 2.54
CA CYS A 64 9.57 -2.81 3.09
C CYS A 64 10.76 -2.47 2.18
N ALA A 65 11.85 -1.99 2.79
CA ALA A 65 13.03 -1.58 2.02
C ALA A 65 13.57 -2.70 1.13
N GLU A 66 13.55 -3.92 1.62
CA GLU A 66 14.03 -5.07 0.86
C GLU A 66 13.17 -5.39 -0.35
N GLU A 67 11.93 -4.94 -0.37
CA GLU A 67 11.01 -5.14 -1.49
C GLU A 67 11.29 -4.18 -2.64
N ILE A 68 11.96 -3.06 -2.38
CA ILE A 68 12.21 -2.04 -3.39
C ILE A 68 13.02 -2.57 -4.57
N LYS A 69 13.96 -3.47 -4.32
CA LYS A 69 14.75 -4.07 -5.39
C LYS A 69 14.15 -5.36 -5.95
N LYS A 70 12.98 -5.78 -5.45
CA LYS A 70 12.28 -6.97 -5.96
C LYS A 70 11.05 -6.56 -6.77
N ASN A 71 9.94 -6.31 -6.11
CA ASN A 71 8.68 -5.96 -6.77
C ASN A 71 7.91 -4.90 -5.99
N PRO A 72 8.42 -3.67 -5.96
CA PRO A 72 7.76 -2.61 -5.18
C PRO A 72 6.41 -2.21 -5.77
N ILE A 73 6.21 -2.36 -7.08
CA ILE A 73 4.97 -1.95 -7.74
C ILE A 73 3.81 -2.82 -7.28
N GLU A 74 4.00 -4.14 -7.26
CA GLU A 74 2.96 -5.06 -6.81
C GLU A 74 2.59 -4.80 -5.35
N THR A 75 3.59 -4.61 -4.49
CA THR A 75 3.37 -4.29 -3.09
C THR A 75 2.65 -2.96 -2.93
N LEU A 76 3.05 -1.96 -3.71
CA LEU A 76 2.41 -0.64 -3.67
C LEU A 76 0.94 -0.75 -4.09
N ILE A 77 0.63 -1.48 -5.16
CA ILE A 77 -0.75 -1.67 -5.61
C ILE A 77 -1.57 -2.39 -4.54
N HIS A 78 -0.99 -3.39 -3.89
CA HIS A 78 -1.65 -4.12 -2.79
C HIS A 78 -2.12 -3.14 -1.71
N GLU A 79 -1.24 -2.24 -1.28
CA GLU A 79 -1.60 -1.26 -0.25
C GLU A 79 -2.56 -0.19 -0.78
N MET A 80 -2.49 0.14 -2.07
CA MET A 80 -3.44 1.05 -2.71
C MET A 80 -4.86 0.47 -2.72
N VAL A 81 -4.99 -0.85 -2.81
CA VAL A 81 -6.31 -1.51 -2.70
C VAL A 81 -6.90 -1.25 -1.32
N HIS A 82 -6.12 -1.44 -0.26
CA HIS A 82 -6.58 -1.16 1.10
C HIS A 82 -6.98 0.31 1.25
N TYR A 83 -6.15 1.21 0.74
CA TYR A 83 -6.43 2.64 0.83
C TYR A 83 -7.73 3.00 0.10
N SER A 84 -7.91 2.50 -1.12
CA SER A 84 -9.11 2.79 -1.90
C SER A 84 -10.37 2.28 -1.19
N ASN A 85 -10.33 1.06 -0.66
CA ASN A 85 -11.46 0.51 0.08
C ASN A 85 -11.75 1.32 1.34
N SER A 86 -10.71 1.74 2.05
CA SER A 86 -10.86 2.58 3.24
C SER A 86 -11.50 3.94 2.90
N CYS A 87 -11.09 4.56 1.78
CA CYS A 87 -11.68 5.82 1.33
C CYS A 87 -13.17 5.68 1.01
N GLU A 88 -13.59 4.48 0.56
CA GLU A 88 -15.00 4.20 0.27
C GLU A 88 -15.72 3.59 1.48
N GLU A 89 -15.07 3.61 2.64
CA GLU A 89 -15.63 3.07 3.89
C GLU A 89 -16.01 1.59 3.78
N LYS A 90 -15.20 0.82 3.04
CA LYS A 90 -15.39 -0.62 2.88
C LYS A 90 -14.37 -1.39 3.69
N GLU A 91 -14.83 -2.34 4.48
CA GLU A 91 -13.94 -3.21 5.25
C GLU A 91 -13.51 -4.38 4.37
N ASP A 92 -12.22 -4.41 4.01
CA ASP A 92 -11.67 -5.40 3.10
C ASP A 92 -10.89 -6.52 3.79
N CYS A 93 -10.90 -6.54 5.11
CA CYS A 93 -10.29 -7.61 5.90
C CYS A 93 -11.28 -8.14 6.92
N SER A 94 -11.15 -9.42 7.26
CA SER A 94 -11.92 -10.04 8.32
C SER A 94 -11.40 -9.60 9.69
N VAL A 95 -12.11 -9.98 10.77
CA VAL A 95 -11.70 -9.70 12.14
C VAL A 95 -10.33 -10.29 12.47
N HIS A 96 -9.89 -11.30 11.73
CA HIS A 96 -8.57 -11.93 11.88
C HIS A 96 -7.53 -11.37 10.92
N GLN A 97 -7.81 -10.23 10.27
CA GLN A 97 -6.92 -9.57 9.33
C GLN A 97 -6.68 -10.34 8.03
N TYR A 98 -7.56 -11.28 7.68
CA TYR A 98 -7.52 -11.94 6.38
C TYR A 98 -8.26 -11.13 5.33
N HIS A 99 -7.70 -11.05 4.14
CA HIS A 99 -8.35 -10.36 3.02
C HIS A 99 -9.67 -11.05 2.67
N ASN A 100 -10.71 -10.25 2.48
CA ASN A 100 -12.03 -10.77 2.12
C ASN A 100 -12.33 -10.54 0.64
N LYS A 101 -13.59 -10.84 0.24
CA LYS A 101 -13.99 -10.69 -1.16
C LYS A 101 -13.89 -9.25 -1.64
N ILE A 102 -14.18 -8.27 -0.78
CA ILE A 102 -14.06 -6.84 -1.15
C ILE A 102 -12.63 -6.52 -1.55
N PHE A 103 -11.65 -7.00 -0.77
CA PHE A 103 -10.25 -6.82 -1.13
C PHE A 103 -9.93 -7.51 -2.46
N ARG A 104 -10.31 -8.78 -2.59
CA ARG A 104 -9.97 -9.56 -3.79
C ARG A 104 -10.55 -8.97 -5.05
N ASP A 105 -11.80 -8.52 -5.02
CA ASP A 105 -12.45 -7.95 -6.19
C ASP A 105 -11.74 -6.68 -6.67
N LEU A 106 -11.38 -5.79 -5.76
CA LEU A 106 -10.67 -4.57 -6.14
C LEU A 106 -9.22 -4.85 -6.55
N ALA A 107 -8.55 -5.77 -5.85
CA ALA A 107 -7.20 -6.18 -6.21
C ALA A 107 -7.14 -6.74 -7.63
N GLU A 108 -8.11 -7.58 -7.99
CA GLU A 108 -8.23 -8.13 -9.33
C GLU A 108 -8.48 -7.02 -10.36
N ASN A 109 -9.33 -6.07 -10.01
CA ASN A 109 -9.61 -4.90 -10.86
C ASN A 109 -8.33 -4.08 -11.12
N TYR A 110 -7.45 -3.98 -10.12
CA TYR A 110 -6.18 -3.28 -10.26
C TYR A 110 -5.08 -4.14 -10.89
N GLY A 111 -5.42 -5.33 -11.33
CA GLY A 111 -4.50 -6.17 -12.10
C GLY A 111 -3.64 -7.12 -11.26
N LEU A 112 -3.92 -7.27 -9.98
CA LEU A 112 -3.16 -8.20 -9.15
C LEU A 112 -3.66 -9.64 -9.35
N ASN A 113 -2.74 -10.59 -9.19
CA ASN A 113 -3.08 -12.01 -9.23
C ASN A 113 -3.56 -12.45 -7.85
N VAL A 114 -4.88 -12.56 -7.68
CA VAL A 114 -5.50 -12.86 -6.40
C VAL A 114 -5.08 -14.22 -5.84
N LYS A 115 -4.91 -15.21 -6.70
CA LYS A 115 -4.48 -16.54 -6.30
C LYS A 115 -3.09 -16.51 -5.66
N LYS A 116 -2.17 -15.77 -6.28
CA LYS A 116 -0.81 -15.60 -5.77
C LYS A 116 -0.81 -14.84 -4.45
N MET A 117 -1.71 -13.86 -4.32
CA MET A 117 -1.81 -13.05 -3.10
C MET A 117 -2.29 -13.83 -1.90
N GLU A 118 -3.12 -14.84 -2.09
CA GLU A 118 -3.60 -15.68 -1.00
C GLU A 118 -2.48 -16.48 -0.34
N GLU A 119 -1.37 -16.67 -1.03
CA GLU A 119 -0.20 -17.35 -0.50
C GLU A 119 0.70 -16.41 0.32
N VAL A 120 0.49 -15.10 0.19
CA VAL A 120 1.28 -14.10 0.92
C VAL A 120 0.45 -13.62 2.10
N ASP A 121 0.92 -13.96 3.32
CA ASP A 121 0.28 -13.53 4.52
C ASP A 121 0.51 -12.09 4.77
N GLY A 122 -0.40 -11.36 5.36
CA GLY A 122 -0.16 -10.08 5.82
C GLY A 122 -0.95 -9.02 5.21
N ASP A 123 -0.87 -7.80 5.70
CA ASP A 123 -1.69 -6.77 5.56
C ASP A 123 -1.70 -5.94 4.53
#